data_e2b024116eab47addb03f85e28a9489b
#
_entry.id   e2b024116eab47addb03f85e28a9489b
#
_cell.length_a   1.000
_cell.length_b   1.000
_cell.length_c   1.000
_cell.angle_alpha   90.00
_cell.angle_beta   90.00
_cell.angle_gamma   90.00
#
_symmetry.space_group_name_H-M   'P 1'
#
loop_
_entity.id
_entity.type
_entity.pdbx_description
1 polymer ?
#
loop_
_entity_poly.entity_id
_entity_poly.type
_entity_poly.pdbx_seq_one_letter_code
_entity_poly.pdbx_strand_id
1 'polypeptide(L)'
;KEFNEAKNESKKAFGDDKIFIEKYLRAPKHIEVQILGDNYGNVVHLFDRDCSVQRRHQKVVEYAPAFSIPEETRKTIFDSAIRLSKAVGYRNAGNPRIQVEHTVSEEITNIDLVQSQILVAEGYPLDSDEINIKSQDDIHCIGYSIQTRVTTEDPANNFMPDTGEITVYRSGSGKGIR
;
A
#
# COMPACT_ATOMS: atom_id res chain seq x y z
N LYS A 1 -14.78 5.09 -33.70
CA LYS A 1 -16.05 4.89 -32.99
C LYS A 1 -15.81 5.06 -31.49
N GLU A 2 -15.02 4.22 -30.82
CA GLU A 2 -14.74 4.19 -29.37
C GLU A 2 -14.15 5.49 -28.84
N PHE A 3 -13.27 6.15 -29.61
CA PHE A 3 -12.71 7.46 -29.21
C PHE A 3 -13.79 8.53 -29.02
N ASN A 4 -14.76 8.59 -29.94
CA ASN A 4 -15.85 9.55 -29.84
C ASN A 4 -16.87 9.18 -28.75
N GLU A 5 -17.03 7.90 -28.46
CA GLU A 5 -17.84 7.41 -27.34
C GLU A 5 -17.21 7.83 -26.02
N ALA A 6 -15.90 7.63 -25.86
CA ALA A 6 -15.16 8.06 -24.68
C ALA A 6 -15.20 9.59 -24.47
N LYS A 7 -15.08 10.39 -25.54
CA LYS A 7 -15.25 11.85 -25.46
C LYS A 7 -16.64 12.26 -24.97
N ASN A 8 -17.68 11.61 -25.51
CA ASN A 8 -19.05 11.89 -25.09
C ASN A 8 -19.31 11.50 -23.64
N GLU A 9 -18.74 10.40 -23.20
CA GLU A 9 -18.82 9.94 -21.81
C GLU A 9 -18.10 10.91 -20.86
N SER A 10 -16.86 11.31 -21.20
CA SER A 10 -16.11 12.31 -20.46
C SER A 10 -16.86 13.64 -20.34
N LYS A 11 -17.45 14.11 -21.43
CA LYS A 11 -18.24 15.34 -21.43
C LYS A 11 -19.47 15.25 -20.54
N LYS A 12 -20.14 14.10 -20.52
CA LYS A 12 -21.30 13.87 -19.65
C LYS A 12 -20.93 13.78 -18.17
N ALA A 13 -19.81 13.11 -17.86
CA ALA A 13 -19.38 12.85 -16.49
C ALA A 13 -18.67 14.05 -15.85
N PHE A 14 -17.85 14.78 -16.63
CA PHE A 14 -16.92 15.79 -16.11
C PHE A 14 -17.14 17.18 -16.72
N GLY A 15 -18.05 17.35 -17.68
CA GLY A 15 -18.27 18.62 -18.38
C GLY A 15 -17.21 18.98 -19.43
N ASP A 16 -16.14 18.17 -19.55
CA ASP A 16 -15.03 18.36 -20.50
C ASP A 16 -14.90 17.11 -21.38
N ASP A 17 -14.62 17.31 -22.67
CA ASP A 17 -14.44 16.22 -23.64
C ASP A 17 -12.98 15.86 -23.90
N LYS A 18 -12.06 16.41 -23.12
CA LYS A 18 -10.63 16.10 -23.21
C LYS A 18 -10.37 14.68 -22.76
N ILE A 19 -9.73 13.90 -23.60
CA ILE A 19 -9.27 12.54 -23.30
C ILE A 19 -7.86 12.38 -23.83
N PHE A 20 -7.12 11.48 -23.22
CA PHE A 20 -5.79 11.06 -23.67
C PHE A 20 -5.76 9.54 -23.82
N ILE A 21 -4.81 9.05 -24.60
CA ILE A 21 -4.66 7.61 -24.85
C ILE A 21 -3.38 7.15 -24.16
N GLU A 22 -3.52 6.13 -23.32
CA GLU A 22 -2.41 5.46 -22.67
C GLU A 22 -2.21 4.05 -23.23
N LYS A 23 -0.97 3.58 -23.19
CA LYS A 23 -0.68 2.20 -23.54
C LYS A 23 -1.26 1.25 -22.49
N TYR A 24 -2.14 0.35 -22.92
CA TYR A 24 -2.63 -0.70 -22.04
C TYR A 24 -1.53 -1.73 -21.73
N LEU A 25 -1.24 -1.91 -20.46
CA LEU A 25 -0.29 -2.92 -19.98
C LEU A 25 -1.06 -4.20 -19.65
N ARG A 26 -0.71 -5.29 -20.35
CA ARG A 26 -1.33 -6.61 -20.08
C ARG A 26 -0.71 -7.22 -18.83
N ALA A 27 -1.56 -7.66 -17.89
CA ALA A 27 -1.17 -8.30 -16.63
C ALA A 27 -0.06 -7.53 -15.88
N PRO A 28 -0.22 -6.23 -15.58
CA PRO A 28 0.76 -5.48 -14.82
C PRO A 28 0.87 -6.02 -13.40
N LYS A 29 2.05 -5.89 -12.81
CA LYS A 29 2.21 -6.07 -11.37
C LYS A 29 2.06 -4.74 -10.65
N HIS A 30 1.35 -4.77 -9.53
CA HIS A 30 1.18 -3.63 -8.65
C HIS A 30 2.09 -3.81 -7.44
N ILE A 31 3.24 -3.17 -7.49
CA ILE A 31 4.25 -3.22 -6.42
C ILE A 31 4.28 -1.88 -5.72
N GLU A 32 4.23 -1.91 -4.41
CA GLU A 32 4.28 -0.72 -3.57
C GLU A 32 5.47 -0.78 -2.63
N VAL A 33 6.11 0.36 -2.38
CA VAL A 33 7.15 0.51 -1.36
C VAL A 33 6.58 1.30 -0.20
N GLN A 34 6.69 0.74 1.01
CA GLN A 34 6.31 1.45 2.21
C GLN A 34 7.39 2.43 2.61
N ILE A 35 7.05 3.68 2.72
CA ILE A 35 7.94 4.75 3.17
C ILE A 35 7.53 5.22 4.56
N LEU A 36 8.52 5.56 5.37
CA LEU A 36 8.36 6.26 6.63
C LEU A 36 9.35 7.45 6.62
N GLY A 37 8.84 8.65 6.90
CA GLY A 37 9.63 9.88 6.91
C GLY A 37 9.28 10.74 8.12
N ASP A 38 10.28 11.41 8.71
CA ASP A 38 10.08 12.32 9.83
C ASP A 38 10.05 13.80 9.40
N ASN A 39 9.93 14.69 10.39
CA ASN A 39 9.93 16.14 10.18
C ASN A 39 11.32 16.73 9.95
N TYR A 40 12.38 15.92 10.06
CA TYR A 40 13.77 16.35 10.00
C TYR A 40 14.48 15.94 8.70
N GLY A 41 13.72 15.30 7.79
CA GLY A 41 14.23 14.90 6.47
C GLY A 41 14.80 13.48 6.44
N ASN A 42 14.69 12.73 7.53
CA ASN A 42 15.02 11.32 7.51
C ASN A 42 13.91 10.54 6.82
N VAL A 43 14.28 9.66 5.91
CA VAL A 43 13.34 8.84 5.14
C VAL A 43 13.92 7.45 4.99
N VAL A 44 13.13 6.44 5.34
CA VAL A 44 13.46 5.03 5.20
C VAL A 44 12.36 4.30 4.44
N HIS A 45 12.68 3.12 3.88
CA HIS A 45 11.67 2.20 3.36
C HIS A 45 11.49 0.98 4.26
N LEU A 46 10.28 0.47 4.32
CA LEU A 46 9.88 -0.73 5.05
C LEU A 46 9.53 -1.85 4.07
N PHE A 47 10.40 -2.06 3.10
CA PHE A 47 10.29 -3.01 2.02
C PHE A 47 9.06 -2.82 1.10
N ASP A 48 8.88 -3.78 0.23
CA ASP A 48 7.87 -3.78 -0.82
C ASP A 48 6.72 -4.75 -0.50
N ARG A 49 5.60 -4.47 -1.15
CA ARG A 49 4.41 -5.33 -1.17
C ARG A 49 3.99 -5.59 -2.60
N ASP A 50 3.54 -6.79 -2.88
CA ASP A 50 2.82 -7.12 -4.11
C ASP A 50 1.31 -7.06 -3.84
N CYS A 51 0.63 -6.12 -4.49
CA CYS A 51 -0.80 -5.89 -4.41
C CYS A 51 -1.48 -6.21 -5.74
N SER A 52 -0.91 -7.11 -6.54
CA SER A 52 -1.41 -7.42 -7.89
C SER A 52 -2.72 -8.19 -7.90
N VAL A 53 -3.05 -8.90 -6.81
CA VAL A 53 -4.31 -9.65 -6.71
C VAL A 53 -5.43 -8.68 -6.35
N GLN A 54 -6.10 -8.22 -7.39
CA GLN A 54 -7.16 -7.22 -7.28
C GLN A 54 -8.44 -7.71 -7.94
N ARG A 55 -9.59 -7.20 -7.46
CA ARG A 55 -10.87 -7.35 -8.09
C ARG A 55 -11.54 -5.98 -8.22
N ARG A 56 -11.96 -5.61 -9.44
CA ARG A 56 -12.54 -4.29 -9.73
C ARG A 56 -11.69 -3.13 -9.21
N HIS A 57 -10.36 -3.21 -9.40
CA HIS A 57 -9.37 -2.23 -8.93
C HIS A 57 -9.26 -2.12 -7.39
N GLN A 58 -9.79 -3.08 -6.64
CA GLN A 58 -9.62 -3.19 -5.19
C GLN A 58 -8.64 -4.31 -4.87
N LYS A 59 -7.69 -4.03 -4.00
CA LYS A 59 -6.73 -5.00 -3.49
C LYS A 59 -7.48 -6.04 -2.65
N VAL A 60 -7.31 -7.33 -2.96
CA VAL A 60 -7.94 -8.46 -2.26
C VAL A 60 -6.91 -9.23 -1.46
N VAL A 61 -5.74 -9.47 -2.05
CA VAL A 61 -4.61 -10.13 -1.39
C VAL A 61 -3.37 -9.26 -1.56
N GLU A 62 -2.69 -9.05 -0.47
CA GLU A 62 -1.39 -8.36 -0.41
C GLU A 62 -0.39 -9.27 0.27
N TYR A 63 0.85 -9.27 -0.19
CA TYR A 63 1.93 -10.01 0.48
C TYR A 63 3.23 -9.22 0.46
N ALA A 64 4.02 -9.40 1.49
CA ALA A 64 5.31 -8.76 1.68
C ALA A 64 6.37 -9.79 2.14
N PRO A 65 7.62 -9.67 1.67
CA PRO A 65 8.03 -8.86 0.53
C PRO A 65 7.53 -9.45 -0.79
N ALA A 66 7.53 -8.66 -1.87
CA ALA A 66 7.17 -9.13 -3.20
C ALA A 66 8.24 -10.10 -3.74
N PHE A 67 8.00 -11.39 -3.71
CA PHE A 67 8.99 -12.41 -4.09
C PHE A 67 9.18 -12.60 -5.60
N SER A 68 8.36 -11.95 -6.41
CA SER A 68 8.37 -12.09 -7.88
C SER A 68 9.17 -11.00 -8.61
N ILE A 69 9.99 -10.22 -7.88
CA ILE A 69 10.77 -9.12 -8.44
C ILE A 69 12.25 -9.46 -8.33
N PRO A 70 13.03 -9.30 -9.43
CA PRO A 70 14.49 -9.43 -9.37
C PRO A 70 15.09 -8.43 -8.36
N GLU A 71 16.13 -8.85 -7.64
CA GLU A 71 16.77 -8.04 -6.60
C GLU A 71 17.29 -6.69 -7.11
N GLU A 72 17.87 -6.65 -8.29
CA GLU A 72 18.33 -5.42 -8.92
C GLU A 72 17.17 -4.43 -9.18
N THR A 73 16.02 -4.96 -9.64
CA THR A 73 14.81 -4.16 -9.84
C THR A 73 14.28 -3.64 -8.51
N ARG A 74 14.27 -4.48 -7.48
CA ARG A 74 13.85 -4.11 -6.13
C ARG A 74 14.69 -2.95 -5.59
N LYS A 75 16.02 -3.06 -5.68
CA LYS A 75 16.93 -1.99 -5.27
C LYS A 75 16.65 -0.67 -6.00
N THR A 76 16.46 -0.74 -7.32
CA THR A 76 16.13 0.44 -8.14
C THR A 76 14.83 1.11 -7.69
N ILE A 77 13.81 0.31 -7.34
CA ILE A 77 12.52 0.80 -6.85
C ILE A 77 12.70 1.46 -5.47
N PHE A 78 13.44 0.84 -4.56
CA PHE A 78 13.70 1.41 -3.22
C PHE A 78 14.46 2.73 -3.31
N ASP A 79 15.56 2.78 -4.07
CA ASP A 79 16.34 4.00 -4.27
C ASP A 79 15.50 5.13 -4.88
N SER A 80 14.63 4.78 -5.81
CA SER A 80 13.72 5.74 -6.46
C SER A 80 12.65 6.25 -5.48
N ALA A 81 12.08 5.39 -4.65
CA ALA A 81 11.09 5.75 -3.65
C ALA A 81 11.68 6.70 -2.60
N ILE A 82 12.86 6.38 -2.05
CA ILE A 82 13.58 7.24 -1.10
C ILE A 82 13.92 8.59 -1.72
N ARG A 83 14.49 8.60 -2.94
CA ARG A 83 14.85 9.83 -3.64
C ARG A 83 13.65 10.74 -3.89
N LEU A 84 12.53 10.15 -4.36
CA LEU A 84 11.29 10.89 -4.59
C LEU A 84 10.76 11.47 -3.29
N SER A 85 10.69 10.67 -2.24
CA SER A 85 10.17 11.08 -0.95
C SER A 85 10.98 12.23 -0.35
N LYS A 86 12.32 12.16 -0.43
CA LYS A 86 13.19 13.26 -0.01
C LYS A 86 12.99 14.53 -0.84
N ALA A 87 12.84 14.39 -2.18
CA ALA A 87 12.66 15.52 -3.08
C ALA A 87 11.37 16.32 -2.82
N VAL A 88 10.30 15.66 -2.38
CA VAL A 88 9.02 16.30 -2.05
C VAL A 88 8.88 16.66 -0.56
N GLY A 89 9.92 16.42 0.25
CA GLY A 89 9.87 16.66 1.70
C GLY A 89 8.81 15.79 2.38
N TYR A 90 8.72 14.52 1.96
CA TYR A 90 7.70 13.59 2.44
C TYR A 90 7.82 13.35 3.95
N ARG A 91 6.70 13.37 4.65
CA ARG A 91 6.60 13.17 6.10
C ARG A 91 5.51 12.14 6.39
N ASN A 92 5.67 11.39 7.47
CA ASN A 92 4.74 10.37 7.91
C ASN A 92 4.83 9.04 7.11
N ALA A 93 3.94 8.09 7.35
CA ALA A 93 3.90 6.80 6.66
C ALA A 93 2.80 6.79 5.58
N GLY A 94 3.07 7.34 4.43
CA GLY A 94 2.35 7.08 3.17
C GLY A 94 0.94 7.62 2.98
N ASN A 95 0.28 8.29 3.92
CA ASN A 95 -1.01 8.99 3.67
C ASN A 95 -1.39 9.85 4.89
N PRO A 96 -1.94 11.08 4.71
CA PRO A 96 -2.34 11.92 5.84
C PRO A 96 -3.56 11.40 6.62
N ARG A 97 -4.07 10.23 6.27
CA ARG A 97 -5.12 9.53 7.02
C ARG A 97 -4.51 8.35 7.75
N ILE A 98 -4.79 8.22 9.03
CA ILE A 98 -4.50 7.00 9.79
C ILE A 98 -5.34 5.89 9.17
N GLN A 99 -4.71 5.07 8.35
CA GLN A 99 -5.34 3.88 7.78
C GLN A 99 -4.59 2.67 8.31
N VAL A 100 -5.31 1.73 8.89
CA VAL A 100 -4.82 0.39 9.22
C VAL A 100 -4.73 -0.40 7.90
N GLU A 101 -3.90 0.10 6.99
CA GLU A 101 -3.50 -0.57 5.77
C GLU A 101 -2.04 -0.99 5.97
N HIS A 102 -1.62 -2.08 5.34
CA HIS A 102 -0.20 -2.47 5.31
C HIS A 102 0.32 -3.25 6.53
N THR A 103 -0.55 -3.98 7.19
CA THR A 103 -0.19 -4.93 8.26
C THR A 103 0.94 -5.88 7.83
N VAL A 104 0.99 -6.26 6.56
CA VAL A 104 2.06 -7.13 6.02
C VAL A 104 3.45 -6.51 6.13
N SER A 105 3.57 -5.18 6.00
CA SER A 105 4.86 -4.49 6.20
C SER A 105 5.26 -4.46 7.67
N GLU A 106 4.32 -4.28 8.58
CA GLU A 106 4.57 -4.36 10.03
C GLU A 106 5.05 -5.75 10.43
N GLU A 107 4.39 -6.80 9.93
CA GLU A 107 4.72 -8.19 10.26
C GLU A 107 6.13 -8.60 9.80
N ILE A 108 6.59 -8.12 8.63
CA ILE A 108 7.94 -8.47 8.14
C ILE A 108 9.04 -7.59 8.71
N THR A 109 8.72 -6.41 9.26
CA THR A 109 9.72 -5.46 9.79
C THR A 109 9.70 -5.35 11.31
N ASN A 110 8.63 -5.80 11.93
CA ASN A 110 8.37 -5.63 13.36
C ASN A 110 8.31 -4.14 13.78
N ILE A 111 7.96 -3.24 12.85
CA ILE A 111 7.79 -1.81 13.09
C ILE A 111 6.30 -1.50 13.05
N ASP A 112 5.77 -0.96 14.15
CA ASP A 112 4.39 -0.47 14.23
C ASP A 112 4.27 0.85 13.45
N LEU A 113 3.64 0.78 12.28
CA LEU A 113 3.47 1.93 11.39
C LEU A 113 2.52 2.96 11.99
N VAL A 114 1.47 2.54 12.67
CA VAL A 114 0.49 3.44 13.26
C VAL A 114 1.10 4.20 14.42
N GLN A 115 1.81 3.51 15.31
CA GLN A 115 2.54 4.14 16.40
C GLN A 115 3.61 5.11 15.86
N SER A 116 4.39 4.69 14.87
CA SER A 116 5.41 5.54 14.24
C SER A 116 4.79 6.79 13.62
N GLN A 117 3.62 6.69 12.99
CA GLN A 117 2.89 7.83 12.44
C GLN A 117 2.49 8.85 13.51
N ILE A 118 1.99 8.37 14.64
CA ILE A 118 1.58 9.22 15.75
C ILE A 118 2.81 9.94 16.33
N LEU A 119 3.88 9.21 16.60
CA LEU A 119 5.12 9.78 17.15
C LEU A 119 5.76 10.81 16.21
N VAL A 120 5.82 10.53 14.90
CA VAL A 120 6.29 11.52 13.92
C VAL A 120 5.38 12.76 13.88
N ALA A 121 4.07 12.59 14.01
CA ALA A 121 3.13 13.72 14.07
C ALA A 121 3.30 14.55 15.35
N GLU A 122 3.69 13.93 16.46
CA GLU A 122 4.05 14.58 17.72
C GLU A 122 5.44 15.27 17.65
N GLY A 123 6.20 15.04 16.60
CA GLY A 123 7.50 15.68 16.36
C GLY A 123 8.72 14.83 16.71
N TYR A 124 8.56 13.55 17.01
CA TYR A 124 9.69 12.66 17.24
C TYR A 124 10.44 12.35 15.94
N PRO A 125 11.78 12.42 15.94
CA PRO A 125 12.57 11.96 14.80
C PRO A 125 12.63 10.43 14.76
N LEU A 126 12.96 9.87 13.58
CA LEU A 126 13.05 8.42 13.42
C LEU A 126 14.08 7.75 14.34
N ASP A 127 15.15 8.46 14.66
CA ASP A 127 16.24 7.99 15.55
C ASP A 127 15.97 8.22 17.04
N SER A 128 14.79 8.73 17.42
CA SER A 128 14.39 8.85 18.82
C SER A 128 14.30 7.48 19.50
N ASP A 129 14.38 7.47 20.83
CA ASP A 129 14.26 6.22 21.60
C ASP A 129 12.88 5.57 21.43
N GLU A 130 11.84 6.36 21.12
CA GLU A 130 10.47 5.91 20.94
C GLU A 130 10.24 5.18 19.60
N ILE A 131 10.91 5.60 18.52
CA ILE A 131 10.81 4.99 17.18
C ILE A 131 11.99 4.05 16.93
N ASN A 132 13.19 4.45 17.35
CA ASN A 132 14.44 3.70 17.33
C ASN A 132 14.87 3.19 15.93
N ILE A 133 14.76 4.03 14.91
CA ILE A 133 15.25 3.78 13.55
C ILE A 133 16.36 4.79 13.25
N LYS A 134 17.61 4.42 13.41
CA LYS A 134 18.77 5.30 13.21
C LYS A 134 19.19 5.37 11.74
N SER A 135 18.98 4.28 11.01
CA SER A 135 19.31 4.18 9.59
C SER A 135 18.46 3.13 8.87
N GLN A 136 18.58 3.06 7.56
CA GLN A 136 17.95 2.00 6.77
C GLN A 136 18.45 0.60 7.17
N ASP A 137 19.67 0.49 7.63
CA ASP A 137 20.30 -0.79 8.00
C ASP A 137 19.72 -1.40 9.29
N ASP A 138 19.01 -0.61 10.10
CA ASP A 138 18.30 -1.11 11.28
C ASP A 138 17.00 -1.86 10.92
N ILE A 139 16.55 -1.72 9.69
CA ILE A 139 15.29 -2.30 9.23
C ILE A 139 15.55 -3.61 8.50
N HIS A 140 15.14 -4.70 9.10
CA HIS A 140 15.34 -6.04 8.56
C HIS A 140 14.02 -6.65 8.09
N CYS A 141 14.06 -7.36 6.96
CA CYS A 141 12.94 -8.15 6.49
C CYS A 141 12.98 -9.55 7.11
N ILE A 142 11.97 -9.89 7.89
CA ILE A 142 11.88 -11.18 8.60
C ILE A 142 10.73 -11.98 8.01
N GLY A 143 11.07 -13.04 7.27
CA GLY A 143 10.09 -13.96 6.72
C GLY A 143 9.17 -13.35 5.66
N TYR A 144 7.90 -13.77 5.69
CA TYR A 144 6.86 -13.37 4.73
C TYR A 144 5.54 -13.15 5.45
N SER A 145 4.75 -12.21 4.95
CA SER A 145 3.40 -11.97 5.45
C SER A 145 2.40 -11.89 4.29
N ILE A 146 1.20 -12.38 4.53
CA ILE A 146 0.09 -12.32 3.57
C ILE A 146 -1.13 -11.75 4.30
N GLN A 147 -1.74 -10.76 3.69
CA GLN A 147 -3.01 -10.18 4.13
C GLN A 147 -4.09 -10.48 3.10
N THR A 148 -5.26 -10.87 3.57
CA THR A 148 -6.45 -11.02 2.74
C THR A 148 -7.55 -10.10 3.24
N ARG A 149 -8.24 -9.47 2.31
CA ARG A 149 -9.41 -8.64 2.60
C ARG A 149 -10.67 -9.46 2.38
N VAL A 150 -11.43 -9.70 3.45
CA VAL A 150 -12.70 -10.43 3.40
C VAL A 150 -13.83 -9.41 3.37
N THR A 151 -14.66 -9.47 2.33
CA THR A 151 -15.81 -8.57 2.14
C THR A 151 -17.07 -9.39 1.96
N THR A 152 -18.20 -8.86 2.45
CA THR A 152 -19.52 -9.44 2.22
C THR A 152 -20.05 -8.98 0.87
N GLU A 153 -20.41 -9.93 0.02
CA GLU A 153 -20.88 -9.65 -1.34
C GLU A 153 -21.92 -10.68 -1.77
N ASP A 154 -22.85 -10.26 -2.61
CA ASP A 154 -23.87 -11.12 -3.20
C ASP A 154 -23.42 -11.66 -4.58
N PRO A 155 -23.03 -12.94 -4.69
CA PRO A 155 -22.63 -13.54 -5.96
C PRO A 155 -23.77 -13.58 -7.01
N ALA A 156 -25.02 -13.67 -6.57
CA ALA A 156 -26.17 -13.70 -7.46
C ALA A 156 -26.45 -12.32 -8.10
N ASN A 157 -26.03 -11.26 -7.44
CA ASN A 157 -26.18 -9.87 -7.89
C ASN A 157 -24.82 -9.28 -8.33
N ASN A 158 -24.09 -10.04 -9.15
CA ASN A 158 -22.81 -9.59 -9.71
C ASN A 158 -21.79 -9.10 -8.66
N PHE A 159 -21.75 -9.76 -7.50
CA PHE A 159 -20.86 -9.42 -6.37
C PHE A 159 -21.02 -7.97 -5.91
N MET A 160 -22.22 -7.45 -5.90
CA MET A 160 -22.51 -6.17 -5.26
C MET A 160 -22.23 -6.30 -3.75
N PRO A 161 -21.73 -5.20 -3.10
CA PRO A 161 -21.61 -5.20 -1.65
C PRO A 161 -22.94 -5.57 -0.99
N ASP A 162 -22.90 -6.54 -0.10
CA ASP A 162 -24.05 -6.97 0.66
C ASP A 162 -23.98 -6.39 2.08
N THR A 163 -25.04 -5.73 2.48
CA THR A 163 -25.19 -5.11 3.80
C THR A 163 -26.19 -5.92 4.61
N GLY A 164 -25.77 -6.48 5.72
CA GLY A 164 -26.63 -7.27 6.56
C GLY A 164 -25.91 -7.70 7.83
N GLU A 165 -26.59 -8.51 8.64
CA GLU A 165 -26.03 -9.09 9.85
C GLU A 165 -25.16 -10.30 9.49
N ILE A 166 -23.90 -10.28 9.94
CA ILE A 166 -23.00 -11.44 9.84
C ILE A 166 -23.36 -12.37 11.00
N THR A 167 -24.07 -13.46 10.69
CA THR A 167 -24.53 -14.41 11.70
C THR A 167 -23.42 -15.33 12.20
N VAL A 168 -22.42 -15.60 11.37
CA VAL A 168 -21.25 -16.42 11.73
C VAL A 168 -20.01 -15.87 11.05
N TYR A 169 -18.98 -15.54 11.84
CA TYR A 169 -17.64 -15.23 11.36
C TYR A 169 -16.60 -16.02 12.14
N ARG A 170 -15.75 -16.75 11.45
CA ARG A 170 -14.65 -17.52 12.04
C ARG A 170 -13.36 -17.17 11.32
N SER A 171 -12.58 -16.27 11.90
CA SER A 171 -11.21 -16.02 11.44
C SER A 171 -10.30 -17.17 11.84
N GLY A 172 -9.20 -17.34 11.10
CA GLY A 172 -8.09 -18.18 11.55
C GLY A 172 -7.55 -17.65 12.88
N SER A 173 -6.95 -18.54 13.66
CA SER A 173 -6.27 -18.18 14.91
C SER A 173 -5.05 -19.07 15.11
N GLY A 174 -4.07 -18.59 15.88
CA GLY A 174 -2.85 -19.33 16.21
C GLY A 174 -1.58 -18.54 15.93
N LYS A 175 -0.44 -19.20 16.08
CA LYS A 175 0.86 -18.57 15.87
C LYS A 175 0.99 -18.06 14.43
N GLY A 176 1.34 -16.77 14.29
CA GLY A 176 1.51 -16.12 12.98
C GLY A 176 0.20 -15.67 12.31
N ILE A 177 -0.91 -15.66 13.04
CA ILE A 177 -2.20 -15.13 12.56
C ILE A 177 -2.56 -13.91 13.42
N ARG A 178 -2.76 -12.77 12.72
CA ARG A 178 -3.17 -11.50 13.29
C ARG A 178 -4.54 -11.07 12.78
#